data_0aab9a5ba52b673f54d75f46489c1f60
#
_entry.id   0aab9a5ba52b673f54d75f46489c1f60
#
_cell.length_a   1.000
_cell.length_b   1.000
_cell.length_c   1.000
_cell.angle_alpha   90.00
_cell.angle_beta   90.00
_cell.angle_gamma   90.00
#
_symmetry.space_group_name_H-M   'P 1'
#
loop_
_entity.id
_entity.type
_entity.pdbx_description
1 polymer ?
#
loop_
_entity_poly.entity_id
_entity_poly.type
_entity_poly.pdbx_seq_one_letter_code
_entity_poly.pdbx_strand_id
1 'polypeptide(L)'
;LNERGQVEVNDHLQTTASNIYAIGDVVRGTMLAHKAEEEGVMVAEFLAGQKPHIDYNLIPNVIYTWPEVASVGKTEEQLKEAGVQYKSGQFPMRALGRARASMDTDGFVKILADAATDEVLGVHMVGARVADLISEAVTAMEFRASAEDIARMSHAHPTYAEAVKEAALAATENRPLHI
;
A
#
# COMPACT_ATOMS: atom_id res chain seq x y z
N LEU A 1 -0.81 0.49 -29.85
CA LEU A 1 -0.29 -0.42 -28.83
C LEU A 1 1.18 -0.12 -28.58
N ASN A 2 1.61 -0.19 -27.32
CA ASN A 2 3.02 -0.13 -26.97
C ASN A 2 3.74 -1.46 -27.29
N GLU A 3 5.06 -1.50 -27.07
CA GLU A 3 5.89 -2.70 -27.32
C GLU A 3 5.47 -3.94 -26.51
N ARG A 4 4.74 -3.75 -25.42
CA ARG A 4 4.20 -4.82 -24.57
C ARG A 4 2.79 -5.27 -24.98
N GLY A 5 2.22 -4.71 -26.05
CA GLY A 5 0.88 -5.01 -26.54
C GLY A 5 -0.25 -4.33 -25.75
N GLN A 6 0.07 -3.36 -24.89
CA GLN A 6 -0.92 -2.60 -24.13
C GLN A 6 -1.44 -1.42 -24.96
N VAL A 7 -2.68 -1.01 -24.71
CA VAL A 7 -3.27 0.18 -25.31
C VAL A 7 -2.59 1.42 -24.73
N GLU A 8 -2.06 2.29 -25.59
CA GLU A 8 -1.50 3.57 -25.19
C GLU A 8 -2.62 4.56 -24.88
N VAL A 9 -2.53 5.16 -23.70
CA VAL A 9 -3.47 6.16 -23.21
C VAL A 9 -2.73 7.36 -22.62
N ASN A 10 -3.36 8.53 -22.66
CA ASN A 10 -2.90 9.71 -21.95
C ASN A 10 -3.22 9.63 -20.44
N ASP A 11 -3.01 10.73 -19.70
CA ASP A 11 -3.25 10.77 -18.25
C ASP A 11 -4.73 10.75 -17.86
N HIS A 12 -5.63 10.92 -18.83
CA HIS A 12 -7.08 10.75 -18.68
C HIS A 12 -7.59 9.40 -19.17
N LEU A 13 -6.68 8.44 -19.41
CA LEU A 13 -6.99 7.10 -19.94
C LEU A 13 -7.65 7.10 -21.32
N GLN A 14 -7.56 8.21 -22.06
CA GLN A 14 -8.06 8.36 -23.41
C GLN A 14 -7.03 7.82 -24.42
N THR A 15 -7.48 7.07 -25.40
CA THR A 15 -6.65 6.54 -26.47
C THR A 15 -6.36 7.61 -27.54
N THR A 16 -5.65 7.25 -28.59
CA THR A 16 -5.44 8.12 -29.75
C THR A 16 -6.73 8.43 -30.52
N ALA A 17 -7.79 7.62 -30.34
CA ALA A 17 -9.13 7.93 -30.83
C ALA A 17 -9.90 8.71 -29.74
N SER A 18 -10.29 9.95 -30.05
CA SER A 18 -10.75 10.94 -29.06
C SER A 18 -12.06 10.56 -28.32
N ASN A 19 -12.79 9.56 -28.79
CA ASN A 19 -14.02 9.06 -28.18
C ASN A 19 -13.86 7.69 -27.54
N ILE A 20 -12.63 7.16 -27.44
CA ILE A 20 -12.34 5.85 -26.88
C ILE A 20 -11.39 5.98 -25.69
N TYR A 21 -11.77 5.36 -24.59
CA TYR A 21 -10.97 5.23 -23.37
C TYR A 21 -10.63 3.77 -23.13
N ALA A 22 -9.50 3.50 -22.47
CA ALA A 22 -9.10 2.15 -22.10
C ALA A 22 -8.64 2.13 -20.64
N ILE A 23 -9.04 1.12 -19.88
CA ILE A 23 -8.80 0.95 -18.46
C ILE A 23 -8.38 -0.50 -18.13
N GLY A 24 -7.87 -0.72 -16.95
CA GLY A 24 -7.59 -2.06 -16.41
C GLY A 24 -6.36 -2.71 -17.05
N ASP A 25 -6.44 -4.01 -17.26
CA ASP A 25 -5.30 -4.85 -17.66
C ASP A 25 -4.76 -4.55 -19.06
N VAL A 26 -5.56 -3.91 -19.90
CA VAL A 26 -5.16 -3.57 -21.28
C VAL A 26 -4.29 -2.32 -21.37
N VAL A 27 -4.16 -1.56 -20.30
CA VAL A 27 -3.33 -0.34 -20.22
C VAL A 27 -2.13 -0.53 -19.29
N ARG A 28 -1.29 0.50 -19.17
CA ARG A 28 -0.11 0.51 -18.28
C ARG A 28 -0.46 0.25 -16.81
N GLY A 29 0.52 -0.23 -16.06
CA GLY A 29 0.43 -0.45 -14.61
C GLY A 29 0.20 -1.90 -14.23
N THR A 30 -0.20 -2.12 -12.99
CA THR A 30 -0.48 -3.44 -12.43
C THR A 30 -1.82 -3.99 -12.91
N MET A 31 -1.91 -5.30 -13.11
CA MET A 31 -3.14 -5.99 -13.49
C MET A 31 -3.93 -6.37 -12.24
N LEU A 32 -4.75 -5.43 -11.74
CA LEU A 32 -5.52 -5.55 -10.52
C LEU A 32 -6.95 -5.04 -10.75
N ALA A 33 -7.95 -5.80 -10.30
CA ALA A 33 -9.35 -5.45 -10.46
C ALA A 33 -9.69 -4.08 -9.86
N HIS A 34 -9.25 -3.82 -8.62
CA HIS A 34 -9.49 -2.54 -7.94
C HIS A 34 -8.79 -1.34 -8.61
N LYS A 35 -7.64 -1.54 -9.29
CA LYS A 35 -7.06 -0.50 -10.15
C LYS A 35 -8.01 -0.17 -11.31
N ALA A 36 -8.56 -1.20 -11.97
CA ALA A 36 -9.48 -1.02 -13.08
C ALA A 36 -10.79 -0.34 -12.64
N GLU A 37 -11.27 -0.63 -11.43
CA GLU A 37 -12.44 0.01 -10.83
C GLU A 37 -12.20 1.51 -10.62
N GLU A 38 -11.08 1.90 -10.00
CA GLU A 38 -10.71 3.31 -9.81
C GLU A 38 -10.51 4.05 -11.15
N GLU A 39 -9.86 3.40 -12.12
CA GLU A 39 -9.72 3.96 -13.47
C GLU A 39 -11.08 4.16 -14.16
N GLY A 40 -12.03 3.25 -13.94
CA GLY A 40 -13.39 3.36 -14.46
C GLY A 40 -14.15 4.55 -13.85
N VAL A 41 -14.06 4.73 -12.54
CA VAL A 41 -14.61 5.89 -11.82
C VAL A 41 -13.97 7.17 -12.35
N MET A 42 -12.64 7.21 -12.46
CA MET A 42 -11.90 8.36 -12.99
C MET A 42 -12.37 8.77 -14.37
N VAL A 43 -12.54 7.83 -15.31
CA VAL A 43 -13.03 8.13 -16.65
C VAL A 43 -14.45 8.67 -16.62
N ALA A 44 -15.35 8.07 -15.81
CA ALA A 44 -16.73 8.52 -15.68
C ALA A 44 -16.82 9.95 -15.12
N GLU A 45 -16.07 10.26 -14.07
CA GLU A 45 -16.00 11.59 -13.46
C GLU A 45 -15.40 12.63 -14.42
N PHE A 46 -14.33 12.26 -15.13
CA PHE A 46 -13.72 13.12 -16.14
C PHE A 46 -14.73 13.48 -17.25
N LEU A 47 -15.48 12.51 -17.76
CA LEU A 47 -16.52 12.73 -18.77
C LEU A 47 -17.69 13.57 -18.23
N ALA A 48 -17.94 13.52 -16.93
CA ALA A 48 -18.91 14.37 -16.24
C ALA A 48 -18.40 15.79 -15.97
N GLY A 49 -17.17 16.14 -16.39
CA GLY A 49 -16.56 17.46 -16.22
C GLY A 49 -15.94 17.69 -14.85
N GLN A 50 -15.72 16.65 -14.07
CA GLN A 50 -15.00 16.70 -12.81
C GLN A 50 -13.48 16.67 -13.03
N LYS A 51 -12.70 16.77 -11.96
CA LYS A 51 -11.23 16.70 -11.97
C LYS A 51 -10.77 15.54 -11.09
N PRO A 52 -11.00 14.30 -11.51
CA PRO A 52 -10.56 13.12 -10.76
C PRO A 52 -9.04 12.99 -10.75
N HIS A 53 -8.54 12.31 -9.72
CA HIS A 53 -7.13 11.98 -9.59
C HIS A 53 -6.98 10.56 -9.03
N ILE A 54 -6.00 9.82 -9.54
CA ILE A 54 -5.56 8.53 -8.99
C ILE A 54 -4.07 8.64 -8.67
N ASP A 55 -3.70 8.39 -7.44
CA ASP A 55 -2.30 8.13 -7.11
C ASP A 55 -2.02 6.63 -7.26
N TYR A 56 -1.39 6.26 -8.36
CA TYR A 56 -1.02 4.86 -8.64
C TYR A 56 -0.02 4.28 -7.62
N ASN A 57 0.66 5.11 -6.84
CA ASN A 57 1.53 4.66 -5.76
C ASN A 57 0.73 4.14 -4.56
N LEU A 58 -0.54 4.53 -4.43
CA LEU A 58 -1.43 4.13 -3.35
C LEU A 58 -2.36 2.97 -3.69
N ILE A 59 -2.25 2.39 -4.90
CA ILE A 59 -2.97 1.18 -5.26
C ILE A 59 -2.29 -0.02 -4.59
N PRO A 60 -2.95 -0.72 -3.65
CA PRO A 60 -2.34 -1.84 -2.95
C PRO A 60 -2.19 -3.07 -3.86
N ASN A 61 -1.07 -3.77 -3.73
CA ASN A 61 -0.88 -5.09 -4.32
C ASN A 61 -1.20 -6.16 -3.29
N VAL A 62 -1.94 -7.20 -3.70
CA VAL A 62 -2.30 -8.33 -2.84
C VAL A 62 -2.08 -9.64 -3.57
N ILE A 63 -1.48 -10.62 -2.88
CA ILE A 63 -1.31 -12.00 -3.36
C ILE A 63 -2.01 -12.90 -2.34
N TYR A 64 -3.07 -13.58 -2.77
CA TYR A 64 -3.93 -14.42 -1.94
C TYR A 64 -3.37 -15.83 -1.77
N THR A 65 -2.12 -15.91 -1.33
CA THR A 65 -1.47 -17.14 -0.88
C THR A 65 -1.75 -17.40 0.61
N TRP A 66 -1.17 -18.45 1.17
CA TRP A 66 -1.15 -18.63 2.62
C TRP A 66 0.29 -18.86 3.10
N PRO A 67 0.87 -17.94 3.90
CA PRO A 67 0.32 -16.63 4.29
C PRO A 67 0.09 -15.70 3.08
N GLU A 68 -0.81 -14.71 3.24
CA GLU A 68 -1.07 -13.66 2.25
C GLU A 68 0.12 -12.70 2.17
N VAL A 69 0.25 -12.01 1.03
CA VAL A 69 1.21 -10.92 0.85
C VAL A 69 0.46 -9.67 0.42
N ALA A 70 0.73 -8.54 1.06
CA ALA A 70 0.15 -7.25 0.68
C ALA A 70 1.21 -6.15 0.74
N SER A 71 1.10 -5.16 -0.15
CA SER A 71 2.01 -4.02 -0.16
C SER A 71 1.37 -2.79 -0.78
N VAL A 72 1.79 -1.61 -0.35
CA VAL A 72 1.44 -0.31 -0.94
C VAL A 72 2.65 0.61 -0.87
N GLY A 73 2.78 1.52 -1.83
CA GLY A 73 3.86 2.49 -1.87
C GLY A 73 5.17 1.93 -2.42
N LYS A 74 6.28 2.53 -2.03
CA LYS A 74 7.62 2.24 -2.54
C LYS A 74 8.29 1.08 -1.80
N THR A 75 9.11 0.31 -2.52
CA THR A 75 10.01 -0.66 -1.92
C THR A 75 11.33 0.00 -1.50
N GLU A 76 12.12 -0.68 -0.66
CA GLU A 76 13.46 -0.19 -0.30
C GLU A 76 14.36 -0.01 -1.52
N GLU A 77 14.26 -0.91 -2.49
CA GLU A 77 15.04 -0.85 -3.73
C GLU A 77 14.71 0.41 -4.51
N GLN A 78 13.41 0.72 -4.66
CA GLN A 78 12.95 1.93 -5.35
C GLN A 78 13.39 3.21 -4.61
N LEU A 79 13.34 3.23 -3.28
CA LEU A 79 13.80 4.36 -2.48
C LEU A 79 15.32 4.56 -2.61
N LYS A 80 16.09 3.48 -2.58
CA LYS A 80 17.55 3.52 -2.78
C LYS A 80 17.91 4.02 -4.18
N GLU A 81 17.23 3.52 -5.20
CA GLU A 81 17.45 3.94 -6.60
C GLU A 81 17.12 5.43 -6.79
N ALA A 82 16.06 5.90 -6.14
CA ALA A 82 15.67 7.32 -6.16
C ALA A 82 16.53 8.23 -5.25
N GLY A 83 17.47 7.66 -4.48
CA GLY A 83 18.30 8.42 -3.54
C GLY A 83 17.55 8.98 -2.32
N VAL A 84 16.35 8.47 -2.04
CA VAL A 84 15.52 8.90 -0.91
C VAL A 84 16.08 8.30 0.40
N GLN A 85 16.33 9.15 1.39
CA GLN A 85 16.70 8.70 2.73
C GLN A 85 15.46 8.28 3.49
N TYR A 86 15.46 7.06 4.03
CA TYR A 86 14.31 6.49 4.74
C TYR A 86 14.71 5.78 6.02
N LYS A 87 13.73 5.63 6.91
CA LYS A 87 13.76 4.77 8.09
C LYS A 87 12.94 3.52 7.81
N SER A 88 13.29 2.40 8.44
CA SER A 88 12.56 1.14 8.29
C SER A 88 12.26 0.55 9.66
N GLY A 89 11.00 0.16 9.87
CA GLY A 89 10.59 -0.61 11.04
C GLY A 89 9.90 -1.89 10.63
N GLN A 90 10.16 -2.98 11.34
CA GLN A 90 9.57 -4.29 11.07
C GLN A 90 9.11 -4.95 12.36
N PHE A 91 7.96 -5.64 12.30
CA PHE A 91 7.42 -6.39 13.42
C PHE A 91 6.93 -7.78 12.99
N PRO A 92 7.36 -8.88 13.64
CA PRO A 92 6.99 -10.23 13.27
C PRO A 92 5.61 -10.60 13.82
N MET A 93 4.76 -11.25 13.02
CA MET A 93 3.42 -11.71 13.41
C MET A 93 3.44 -12.61 14.66
N ARG A 94 4.48 -13.45 14.82
CA ARG A 94 4.62 -14.36 15.96
C ARG A 94 4.66 -13.67 17.33
N ALA A 95 4.92 -12.38 17.39
CA ALA A 95 4.93 -11.61 18.63
C ALA A 95 3.52 -11.18 19.08
N LEU A 96 2.53 -11.21 18.18
CA LEU A 96 1.15 -10.84 18.48
C LEU A 96 0.40 -11.91 19.27
N GLY A 97 -0.34 -11.50 20.30
CA GLY A 97 -1.25 -12.37 21.04
C GLY A 97 -2.31 -13.00 20.15
N ARG A 98 -2.90 -12.24 19.21
CA ARG A 98 -3.91 -12.73 18.27
C ARG A 98 -3.36 -13.81 17.34
N ALA A 99 -2.18 -13.58 16.75
CA ALA A 99 -1.55 -14.53 15.85
C ALA A 99 -1.25 -15.86 16.56
N ARG A 100 -0.77 -15.80 17.81
CA ARG A 100 -0.53 -16.98 18.65
C ARG A 100 -1.82 -17.72 18.98
N ALA A 101 -2.88 -17.00 19.35
CA ALA A 101 -4.18 -17.61 19.67
C ALA A 101 -4.82 -18.31 18.46
N SER A 102 -4.58 -17.80 17.26
CA SER A 102 -5.07 -18.37 16.00
C SER A 102 -4.10 -19.38 15.37
N MET A 103 -2.89 -19.53 15.92
CA MET A 103 -1.78 -20.34 15.35
C MET A 103 -1.31 -19.88 13.95
N ASP A 104 -1.56 -18.63 13.61
CA ASP A 104 -1.18 -17.98 12.33
C ASP A 104 -0.01 -17.03 12.58
N THR A 105 1.15 -17.58 12.89
CA THR A 105 2.29 -16.82 13.40
C THR A 105 3.32 -16.42 12.34
N ASP A 106 3.15 -16.87 11.10
CA ASP A 106 4.08 -16.61 10.03
C ASP A 106 3.94 -15.19 9.50
N GLY A 107 5.08 -14.57 9.19
CA GLY A 107 5.15 -13.30 8.51
C GLY A 107 5.53 -12.10 9.39
N PHE A 108 5.35 -10.92 8.81
CA PHE A 108 5.74 -9.64 9.40
C PHE A 108 4.98 -8.48 8.75
N VAL A 109 4.99 -7.33 9.42
CA VAL A 109 4.68 -6.02 8.83
C VAL A 109 5.96 -5.19 8.81
N LYS A 110 6.20 -4.49 7.69
CA LYS A 110 7.33 -3.59 7.50
C LYS A 110 6.83 -2.24 7.01
N ILE A 111 7.27 -1.17 7.64
CA ILE A 111 6.99 0.22 7.28
C ILE A 111 8.27 0.92 6.86
N LEU A 112 8.20 1.68 5.79
CA LEU A 112 9.25 2.58 5.31
C LEU A 112 8.74 4.00 5.46
N ALA A 113 9.49 4.87 6.14
CA ALA A 113 9.14 6.26 6.36
C ALA A 113 10.28 7.19 5.94
N ASP A 114 9.97 8.37 5.44
CA ASP A 114 10.96 9.38 5.10
C ASP A 114 11.81 9.76 6.32
N ALA A 115 13.11 9.84 6.14
CA ALA A 115 14.03 10.09 7.25
C ALA A 115 13.89 11.48 7.89
N ALA A 116 13.42 12.47 7.11
CA ALA A 116 13.32 13.86 7.55
C ALA A 116 11.91 14.23 8.02
N THR A 117 10.87 13.78 7.26
CA THR A 117 9.48 14.16 7.52
C THR A 117 8.68 13.12 8.29
N ASP A 118 9.19 11.87 8.36
CA ASP A 118 8.51 10.70 8.91
C ASP A 118 7.28 10.23 8.09
N GLU A 119 6.98 10.86 6.94
CA GLU A 119 5.88 10.46 6.06
C GLU A 119 6.04 9.00 5.64
N VAL A 120 4.96 8.21 5.69
CA VAL A 120 4.98 6.80 5.27
C VAL A 120 5.14 6.71 3.76
N LEU A 121 6.21 6.06 3.31
CA LEU A 121 6.57 5.91 1.90
C LEU A 121 6.19 4.55 1.31
N GLY A 122 6.05 3.55 2.16
CA GLY A 122 5.67 2.22 1.74
C GLY A 122 5.43 1.28 2.92
N VAL A 123 4.51 0.33 2.71
CA VAL A 123 4.18 -0.70 3.70
C VAL A 123 4.11 -2.06 3.01
N HIS A 124 4.76 -3.05 3.62
CA HIS A 124 4.88 -4.40 3.08
C HIS A 124 4.54 -5.40 4.18
N MET A 125 3.64 -6.32 3.87
CA MET A 125 3.10 -7.27 4.83
C MET A 125 3.14 -8.69 4.28
N VAL A 126 3.47 -9.63 5.13
CA VAL A 126 3.27 -11.07 4.91
C VAL A 126 2.59 -11.62 6.15
N GLY A 127 1.50 -12.37 6.00
CA GLY A 127 0.82 -12.95 7.16
C GLY A 127 -0.66 -13.22 6.94
N ALA A 128 -1.32 -13.70 7.97
CA ALA A 128 -2.76 -13.89 7.97
C ALA A 128 -3.48 -12.52 7.91
N ARG A 129 -4.47 -12.40 7.04
CA ARG A 129 -5.35 -11.22 6.89
C ARG A 129 -4.64 -9.92 6.44
N VAL A 130 -3.44 -10.01 5.87
CA VAL A 130 -2.76 -8.79 5.40
C VAL A 130 -3.45 -8.17 4.19
N ALA A 131 -4.25 -8.95 3.44
CA ALA A 131 -5.12 -8.43 2.39
C ALA A 131 -6.16 -7.42 2.90
N ASP A 132 -6.68 -7.63 4.12
CA ASP A 132 -7.59 -6.70 4.77
C ASP A 132 -6.81 -5.56 5.48
N LEU A 133 -5.71 -5.91 6.15
CA LEU A 133 -4.90 -4.95 6.93
C LEU A 133 -4.26 -3.86 6.08
N ILE A 134 -3.94 -4.13 4.81
CA ILE A 134 -3.28 -3.15 3.94
C ILE A 134 -4.11 -1.87 3.76
N SER A 135 -5.42 -1.94 3.92
CA SER A 135 -6.32 -0.79 3.81
C SER A 135 -6.04 0.29 4.85
N GLU A 136 -5.56 -0.07 6.05
CA GLU A 136 -5.10 0.89 7.06
C GLU A 136 -3.89 1.67 6.54
N ALA A 137 -2.93 0.97 5.94
CA ALA A 137 -1.74 1.60 5.37
C ALA A 137 -2.08 2.52 4.19
N VAL A 138 -2.98 2.08 3.29
CA VAL A 138 -3.47 2.91 2.17
C VAL A 138 -4.11 4.18 2.71
N THR A 139 -5.00 4.06 3.70
CA THR A 139 -5.66 5.22 4.31
C THR A 139 -4.65 6.18 4.94
N ALA A 140 -3.68 5.67 5.69
CA ALA A 140 -2.63 6.49 6.31
C ALA A 140 -1.81 7.24 5.24
N MET A 141 -1.42 6.56 4.17
CA MET A 141 -0.64 7.16 3.08
C MET A 141 -1.46 8.16 2.26
N GLU A 142 -2.76 7.92 2.03
CA GLU A 142 -3.66 8.87 1.34
C GLU A 142 -3.72 10.22 2.07
N PHE A 143 -3.73 10.17 3.41
CA PHE A 143 -3.69 11.37 4.25
C PHE A 143 -2.27 11.84 4.59
N ARG A 144 -1.24 11.25 3.98
CA ARG A 144 0.18 11.59 4.18
C ARG A 144 0.59 11.54 5.66
N ALA A 145 0.08 10.54 6.36
CA ALA A 145 0.41 10.31 7.76
C ALA A 145 1.90 10.02 7.95
N SER A 146 2.44 10.44 9.09
CA SER A 146 3.75 10.01 9.55
C SER A 146 3.68 8.61 10.16
N ALA A 147 4.80 7.92 10.23
CA ALA A 147 4.87 6.66 10.97
C ALA A 147 4.56 6.87 12.46
N GLU A 148 4.89 8.05 13.02
CA GLU A 148 4.53 8.41 14.40
C GLU A 148 3.01 8.51 14.58
N ASP A 149 2.24 9.04 13.61
CA ASP A 149 0.78 9.09 13.67
C ASP A 149 0.21 7.68 13.85
N ILE A 150 0.64 6.72 13.04
CA ILE A 150 0.22 5.31 13.18
C ILE A 150 0.65 4.73 14.52
N ALA A 151 1.88 5.00 14.95
CA ALA A 151 2.42 4.52 16.23
C ALA A 151 1.63 5.02 17.45
N ARG A 152 1.04 6.23 17.36
CA ARG A 152 0.26 6.86 18.45
C ARG A 152 -1.22 6.50 18.41
N MET A 153 -1.74 5.98 17.30
CA MET A 153 -3.14 5.54 17.23
C MET A 153 -3.41 4.39 18.20
N SER A 154 -4.63 4.34 18.74
CA SER A 154 -5.10 3.20 19.54
C SER A 154 -5.51 2.08 18.60
N HIS A 155 -4.92 0.89 18.78
CA HIS A 155 -5.32 -0.33 18.09
C HIS A 155 -6.04 -1.27 19.06
N ALA A 156 -7.06 -1.94 18.58
CA ALA A 156 -7.79 -2.91 19.39
C ALA A 156 -6.91 -4.12 19.75
N HIS A 157 -7.00 -4.57 21.00
CA HIS A 157 -6.27 -5.73 21.51
C HIS A 157 -7.23 -6.87 21.90
N PRO A 158 -6.96 -8.15 21.51
CA PRO A 158 -5.89 -8.60 20.62
C PRO A 158 -6.33 -8.63 19.14
N THR A 159 -5.53 -8.05 18.25
CA THR A 159 -5.80 -8.04 16.81
C THR A 159 -4.53 -8.24 15.99
N TYR A 160 -4.68 -8.53 14.67
CA TYR A 160 -3.57 -8.51 13.73
C TYR A 160 -3.11 -7.09 13.40
N ALA A 161 -4.01 -6.09 13.48
CA ALA A 161 -3.70 -4.69 13.19
C ALA A 161 -2.63 -4.10 14.12
N GLU A 162 -2.47 -4.65 15.33
CA GLU A 162 -1.39 -4.24 16.24
C GLU A 162 0.00 -4.39 15.60
N ALA A 163 0.19 -5.29 14.62
CA ALA A 163 1.46 -5.41 13.90
C ALA A 163 1.81 -4.15 13.09
N VAL A 164 0.83 -3.41 12.60
CA VAL A 164 1.02 -2.15 11.88
C VAL A 164 1.55 -1.09 12.84
N LYS A 165 0.90 -0.94 14.00
CA LYS A 165 1.37 -0.05 15.07
C LYS A 165 2.80 -0.37 15.53
N GLU A 166 3.08 -1.64 15.78
CA GLU A 166 4.39 -2.09 16.28
C GLU A 166 5.50 -1.86 15.23
N ALA A 167 5.19 -2.09 13.95
CA ALA A 167 6.12 -1.77 12.87
C ALA A 167 6.38 -0.26 12.74
N ALA A 168 5.34 0.56 12.96
CA ALA A 168 5.47 2.02 13.01
C ALA A 168 6.32 2.48 14.18
N LEU A 169 6.11 1.94 15.39
CA LEU A 169 6.97 2.18 16.55
C LEU A 169 8.44 1.78 16.28
N ALA A 170 8.65 0.66 15.60
CA ALA A 170 9.99 0.24 15.21
C ALA A 170 10.65 1.21 14.22
N ALA A 171 9.88 1.82 13.31
CA ALA A 171 10.38 2.79 12.33
C ALA A 171 10.72 4.14 12.96
N THR A 172 9.91 4.63 13.89
CA THR A 172 10.07 5.95 14.51
C THR A 172 11.05 5.94 15.69
N GLU A 173 10.83 5.06 16.65
CA GLU A 173 11.52 5.04 17.93
C GLU A 173 12.46 3.84 18.11
N ASN A 174 12.48 2.93 17.15
CA ASN A 174 13.21 1.65 17.19
C ASN A 174 12.88 0.83 18.46
N ARG A 175 11.62 0.91 18.93
CA ARG A 175 11.17 0.25 20.15
C ARG A 175 9.71 -0.22 20.08
N PRO A 176 9.42 -1.31 19.39
CA PRO A 176 8.13 -1.95 19.50
C PRO A 176 7.84 -2.34 20.96
N LEU A 177 6.54 -2.41 21.33
CA LEU A 177 6.16 -2.67 22.73
C LEU A 177 6.20 -4.16 23.10
N HIS A 178 6.06 -5.05 22.12
CA HIS A 178 5.88 -6.49 22.36
C HIS A 178 7.11 -7.35 22.06
N ILE A 179 8.23 -6.77 21.69
CA ILE A 179 9.53 -7.46 21.48
C ILE A 179 10.71 -6.64 21.95
#